data_75456aa5ecffef0b38dbb3e048dfb1d9
#
_entry.id   75456aa5ecffef0b38dbb3e048dfb1d9
#
_cell.length_a   1.000
_cell.length_b   1.000
_cell.length_c   1.000
_cell.angle_alpha   90.00
_cell.angle_beta   90.00
_cell.angle_gamma   90.00
#
_symmetry.space_group_name_H-M   'P 1'
#
loop_
_entity.id
_entity.type
_entity.pdbx_description
1 polymer ?
#
loop_
_entity_poly.entity_id
_entity_poly.type
_entity_poly.pdbx_seq_one_letter_code
_entity_poly.pdbx_strand_id
1 'polypeptide(L)'
;MKCVEIFRDGDHRWLAFGQDPNKPEQVIDTNQYVITSGSEALMIDPGGSEIFPSMVAAMTARVPVDNVRHIMISHQDPDIGSSLGLWRRICRQDVNIHLSWMWAGFVAHFDSEGRYCGVPDEGHRIMLANREMRMLPAHYLHSPGNYSLYDPAARVLFSGDIGAAILPNDRRGSGSFFVEDFDSHVTYMRAFHERWMPSAAARDAWVSMVSSLKVDMIAPQHGLIFRGDDVQRFLNWFKSVDVAKGLSSFSQAGSAKVFQASGRR
;
A
#
# COMPACT_ATOMS: atom_id res chain seq x y z
N MET A 1 15.84 -4.31 5.66
CA MET A 1 14.39 -4.01 5.82
C MET A 1 13.92 -4.54 7.16
N LYS A 2 13.15 -3.77 7.90
CA LYS A 2 12.53 -4.20 9.17
C LYS A 2 11.22 -4.95 8.90
N CYS A 3 10.85 -5.85 9.83
CA CYS A 3 9.58 -6.57 9.82
C CYS A 3 8.94 -6.48 11.21
N VAL A 4 7.67 -6.14 11.27
CA VAL A 4 6.85 -6.18 12.49
C VAL A 4 5.59 -6.99 12.26
N GLU A 5 5.20 -7.81 13.25
CA GLU A 5 3.91 -8.48 13.27
C GLU A 5 2.90 -7.53 13.91
N ILE A 6 1.94 -7.05 13.11
CA ILE A 6 0.95 -6.06 13.55
C ILE A 6 -0.35 -6.72 14.06
N PHE A 7 -0.58 -7.99 13.69
CA PHE A 7 -1.72 -8.77 14.16
C PHE A 7 -1.36 -10.25 14.19
N ARG A 8 -1.89 -10.98 15.18
CA ARG A 8 -1.83 -12.45 15.29
C ARG A 8 -3.08 -12.99 15.96
N ASP A 9 -3.65 -14.01 15.34
CA ASP A 9 -4.67 -14.91 15.90
C ASP A 9 -4.38 -16.34 15.41
N GLY A 10 -3.67 -17.12 16.22
CA GLY A 10 -3.18 -18.44 15.82
C GLY A 10 -2.21 -18.37 14.64
N ASP A 11 -2.59 -18.98 13.52
CA ASP A 11 -1.85 -19.01 12.26
C ASP A 11 -2.17 -17.83 11.33
N HIS A 12 -3.21 -17.07 11.69
CA HIS A 12 -3.57 -15.85 10.97
C HIS A 12 -2.75 -14.66 11.46
N ARG A 13 -1.89 -14.12 10.60
CA ARG A 13 -0.97 -13.04 10.96
C ARG A 13 -0.92 -11.98 9.88
N TRP A 14 -0.69 -10.75 10.30
CA TRP A 14 -0.28 -9.64 9.45
C TRP A 14 1.14 -9.24 9.76
N LEU A 15 1.99 -9.25 8.76
CA LEU A 15 3.38 -8.83 8.81
C LEU A 15 3.52 -7.56 7.98
N ALA A 16 4.03 -6.50 8.58
CA ALA A 16 4.41 -5.26 7.88
C ALA A 16 5.93 -5.23 7.69
N PHE A 17 6.36 -4.94 6.48
CA PHE A 17 7.75 -4.76 6.08
C PHE A 17 7.96 -3.33 5.62
N GLY A 18 9.06 -2.72 5.98
CA GLY A 18 9.36 -1.35 5.61
C GLY A 18 10.68 -0.88 6.20
N GLN A 19 10.89 0.43 6.19
CA GLN A 19 12.06 1.06 6.78
C GLN A 19 13.38 0.39 6.33
N ASP A 20 13.56 0.23 5.00
CA ASP A 20 14.75 -0.41 4.44
C ASP A 20 15.96 0.54 4.48
N PRO A 21 17.00 0.23 5.27
CA PRO A 21 18.19 1.07 5.36
C PRO A 21 19.07 1.01 4.10
N ASN A 22 18.86 0.02 3.24
CA ASN A 22 19.63 -0.18 2.01
C ASN A 22 18.98 0.44 0.77
N LYS A 23 17.77 0.99 0.93
CA LYS A 23 17.04 1.64 -0.15
C LYS A 23 17.82 2.86 -0.67
N PRO A 24 17.84 3.13 -1.99
CA PRO A 24 18.39 4.38 -2.51
C PRO A 24 17.73 5.61 -1.87
N GLU A 25 18.51 6.64 -1.54
CA GLU A 25 18.04 7.81 -0.79
C GLU A 25 16.90 8.58 -1.50
N GLN A 26 16.95 8.63 -2.82
CA GLN A 26 15.96 9.32 -3.66
C GLN A 26 14.63 8.56 -3.81
N VAL A 27 14.56 7.30 -3.40
CA VAL A 27 13.37 6.48 -3.49
C VAL A 27 12.48 6.72 -2.27
N ILE A 28 11.17 6.83 -2.48
CA ILE A 28 10.19 6.98 -1.40
C ILE A 28 10.13 5.69 -0.57
N ASP A 29 9.98 5.82 0.75
CA ASP A 29 9.74 4.66 1.61
C ASP A 29 8.37 4.06 1.36
N THR A 30 8.32 2.74 1.24
CA THR A 30 7.10 1.97 1.08
C THR A 30 6.98 0.91 2.16
N ASN A 31 5.75 0.59 2.54
CA ASN A 31 5.42 -0.54 3.37
C ASN A 31 4.84 -1.65 2.50
N GLN A 32 5.35 -2.88 2.67
CA GLN A 32 4.79 -4.08 2.08
C GLN A 32 4.11 -4.89 3.18
N TYR A 33 3.03 -5.57 2.85
CA TYR A 33 2.32 -6.39 3.83
C TYR A 33 2.21 -7.82 3.34
N VAL A 34 2.33 -8.76 4.29
CA VAL A 34 2.08 -10.17 4.03
C VAL A 34 1.10 -10.69 5.08
N ILE A 35 -0.01 -11.22 4.60
CA ILE A 35 -1.01 -11.89 5.43
C ILE A 35 -0.78 -13.39 5.32
N THR A 36 -0.77 -14.11 6.44
CA THR A 36 -0.71 -15.57 6.44
C THR A 36 -1.98 -16.16 7.06
N SER A 37 -2.44 -17.31 6.55
CA SER A 37 -3.46 -18.14 7.15
C SER A 37 -3.17 -19.60 6.81
N GLY A 38 -2.95 -20.43 7.80
CA GLY A 38 -2.45 -21.80 7.59
C GLY A 38 -1.13 -21.82 6.83
N SER A 39 -1.10 -22.57 5.74
CA SER A 39 0.07 -22.67 4.85
C SER A 39 0.01 -21.73 3.65
N GLU A 40 -0.92 -20.77 3.66
CA GLU A 40 -1.07 -19.81 2.55
C GLU A 40 -0.70 -18.39 2.97
N ALA A 41 -0.21 -17.63 2.01
CA ALA A 41 0.11 -16.21 2.18
C ALA A 41 -0.43 -15.37 1.02
N LEU A 42 -0.90 -14.17 1.36
CA LEU A 42 -1.22 -13.08 0.45
C LEU A 42 -0.21 -11.97 0.65
N MET A 43 0.50 -11.61 -0.40
CA MET A 43 1.38 -10.44 -0.42
C MET A 43 0.61 -9.25 -0.99
N ILE A 44 0.72 -8.10 -0.34
CA ILE A 44 0.09 -6.85 -0.76
C ILE A 44 1.19 -5.90 -1.19
N ASP A 45 1.08 -5.39 -2.41
CA ASP A 45 1.99 -4.42 -3.01
C ASP A 45 3.46 -4.81 -2.84
N PRO A 46 3.98 -5.71 -3.67
CA PRO A 46 5.30 -6.32 -3.48
C PRO A 46 6.48 -5.34 -3.52
N GLY A 47 6.21 -4.09 -3.90
CA GLY A 47 7.19 -3.01 -3.89
C GLY A 47 7.95 -2.83 -5.20
N GLY A 48 8.83 -1.84 -5.21
CA GLY A 48 9.73 -1.56 -6.32
C GLY A 48 10.85 -2.58 -6.45
N SER A 49 11.44 -2.65 -7.65
CA SER A 49 12.56 -3.56 -7.93
C SER A 49 13.81 -3.27 -7.09
N GLU A 50 13.98 -2.02 -6.65
CA GLU A 50 15.12 -1.56 -5.85
C GLU A 50 15.11 -2.10 -4.42
N ILE A 51 13.93 -2.40 -3.86
CA ILE A 51 13.80 -2.98 -2.51
C ILE A 51 13.64 -4.51 -2.53
N PHE A 52 13.52 -5.13 -3.71
CA PHE A 52 13.26 -6.57 -3.84
C PHE A 52 14.25 -7.45 -3.06
N PRO A 53 15.60 -7.24 -3.12
CA PRO A 53 16.52 -8.09 -2.37
C PRO A 53 16.31 -8.02 -0.85
N SER A 54 16.09 -6.81 -0.32
CA SER A 54 15.82 -6.59 1.10
C SER A 54 14.49 -7.21 1.53
N MET A 55 13.46 -7.08 0.68
CA MET A 55 12.13 -7.63 0.95
C MET A 55 12.15 -9.17 0.94
N VAL A 56 12.81 -9.79 -0.05
CA VAL A 56 12.98 -11.25 -0.09
C VAL A 56 13.67 -11.75 1.17
N ALA A 57 14.81 -11.15 1.54
CA ALA A 57 15.56 -11.56 2.73
C ALA A 57 14.73 -11.43 4.01
N ALA A 58 13.98 -10.34 4.18
CA ALA A 58 13.14 -10.11 5.36
C ALA A 58 11.92 -11.05 5.40
N MET A 59 11.27 -11.27 4.25
CA MET A 59 10.06 -12.10 4.17
C MET A 59 10.39 -13.59 4.37
N THR A 60 11.41 -14.12 3.68
CA THR A 60 11.74 -15.55 3.74
C THR A 60 12.21 -16.00 5.11
N ALA A 61 12.70 -15.09 5.93
CA ALA A 61 12.97 -15.34 7.35
C ALA A 61 11.70 -15.57 8.19
N ARG A 62 10.52 -15.27 7.67
CA ARG A 62 9.24 -15.30 8.38
C ARG A 62 8.17 -16.18 7.72
N VAL A 63 8.15 -16.17 6.39
CA VAL A 63 7.14 -16.85 5.55
C VAL A 63 7.86 -17.52 4.38
N PRO A 64 7.70 -18.84 4.19
CA PRO A 64 8.22 -19.51 3.01
C PRO A 64 7.62 -18.90 1.73
N VAL A 65 8.44 -18.65 0.72
CA VAL A 65 7.98 -18.07 -0.54
C VAL A 65 6.95 -18.96 -1.26
N ASP A 66 7.04 -20.27 -1.10
CA ASP A 66 6.10 -21.25 -1.65
C ASP A 66 4.69 -21.15 -1.03
N ASN A 67 4.55 -20.48 0.11
CA ASN A 67 3.24 -20.23 0.72
C ASN A 67 2.49 -19.08 0.02
N VAL A 68 3.17 -18.25 -0.77
CA VAL A 68 2.53 -17.12 -1.47
C VAL A 68 1.62 -17.64 -2.57
N ARG A 69 0.31 -17.62 -2.31
CA ARG A 69 -0.76 -18.02 -3.23
C ARG A 69 -1.33 -16.86 -4.00
N HIS A 70 -1.29 -15.68 -3.40
CA HIS A 70 -1.89 -14.47 -3.92
C HIS A 70 -0.93 -13.31 -3.80
N ILE A 71 -0.91 -12.47 -4.82
CA ILE A 71 -0.31 -11.13 -4.80
C ILE A 71 -1.43 -10.16 -5.14
N MET A 72 -1.61 -9.13 -4.35
CA MET A 72 -2.50 -8.01 -4.65
C MET A 72 -1.68 -6.80 -5.07
N ILE A 73 -2.08 -6.17 -6.15
CA ILE A 73 -1.60 -4.88 -6.62
C ILE A 73 -2.72 -3.87 -6.43
N SER A 74 -2.52 -2.90 -5.54
CA SER A 74 -3.55 -1.91 -5.21
C SER A 74 -3.81 -0.93 -6.35
N HIS A 75 -2.75 -0.51 -7.05
CA HIS A 75 -2.79 0.34 -8.24
C HIS A 75 -1.50 0.18 -9.07
N GLN A 76 -1.34 0.93 -10.15
CA GLN A 76 -0.35 0.64 -11.20
C GLN A 76 1.05 1.23 -10.97
N ASP A 77 1.32 1.89 -9.86
CA ASP A 77 2.56 2.65 -9.67
C ASP A 77 3.81 1.74 -9.57
N PRO A 78 4.97 2.21 -10.02
CA PRO A 78 6.18 1.37 -10.08
C PRO A 78 6.74 0.99 -8.71
N ASP A 79 6.55 1.81 -7.69
CA ASP A 79 6.95 1.52 -6.30
C ASP A 79 6.05 0.47 -5.62
N ILE A 80 4.94 0.10 -6.28
CA ILE A 80 4.03 -0.96 -5.87
C ILE A 80 4.36 -2.26 -6.58
N GLY A 81 4.58 -2.22 -7.89
CA GLY A 81 4.54 -3.41 -8.72
C GLY A 81 5.76 -3.69 -9.58
N SER A 82 6.78 -2.81 -9.65
CA SER A 82 7.89 -3.05 -10.58
C SER A 82 8.76 -4.26 -10.23
N SER A 83 8.68 -4.79 -9.01
CA SER A 83 9.33 -6.08 -8.64
C SER A 83 8.49 -7.32 -8.97
N LEU A 84 7.27 -7.17 -9.52
CA LEU A 84 6.32 -8.27 -9.70
C LEU A 84 6.91 -9.44 -10.49
N GLY A 85 7.61 -9.16 -11.60
CA GLY A 85 8.25 -10.21 -12.41
C GLY A 85 9.37 -10.95 -11.66
N LEU A 86 10.02 -10.30 -10.70
CA LEU A 86 11.02 -10.95 -9.84
C LEU A 86 10.35 -11.87 -8.81
N TRP A 87 9.26 -11.41 -8.19
CA TRP A 87 8.48 -12.23 -7.26
C TRP A 87 7.89 -13.46 -7.94
N ARG A 88 7.30 -13.31 -9.12
CA ARG A 88 6.72 -14.42 -9.86
C ARG A 88 7.74 -15.54 -10.16
N ARG A 89 9.01 -15.18 -10.40
CA ARG A 89 10.07 -16.16 -10.67
C ARG A 89 10.46 -17.00 -9.47
N ILE A 90 10.27 -16.50 -8.26
CA ILE A 90 10.62 -17.21 -7.02
C ILE A 90 9.42 -17.76 -6.27
N CYS A 91 8.22 -17.20 -6.50
CA CYS A 91 6.97 -17.75 -6.00
C CYS A 91 6.53 -18.97 -6.80
N ARG A 92 5.47 -19.61 -6.34
CA ARG A 92 4.79 -20.69 -7.07
C ARG A 92 4.36 -20.23 -8.46
N GLN A 93 4.41 -21.14 -9.44
CA GLN A 93 3.98 -20.85 -10.81
C GLN A 93 2.47 -20.55 -10.92
N ASP A 94 1.67 -21.06 -9.96
CA ASP A 94 0.23 -20.88 -9.91
C ASP A 94 -0.22 -19.70 -9.02
N VAL A 95 0.69 -18.77 -8.66
CA VAL A 95 0.35 -17.56 -7.91
C VAL A 95 -0.65 -16.70 -8.68
N ASN A 96 -1.74 -16.29 -8.00
CA ASN A 96 -2.75 -15.41 -8.57
C ASN A 96 -2.41 -13.95 -8.26
N ILE A 97 -2.42 -13.10 -9.28
CA ILE A 97 -2.15 -11.67 -9.15
C ILE A 97 -3.45 -10.91 -9.30
N HIS A 98 -3.94 -10.33 -8.20
CA HIS A 98 -5.20 -9.58 -8.15
C HIS A 98 -4.94 -8.10 -8.32
N LEU A 99 -5.57 -7.49 -9.30
CA LEU A 99 -5.47 -6.05 -9.59
C LEU A 99 -6.72 -5.59 -10.35
N SER A 100 -6.94 -4.28 -10.42
CA SER A 100 -8.01 -3.73 -11.25
C SER A 100 -7.90 -4.28 -12.68
N TRP A 101 -9.04 -4.68 -13.24
CA TRP A 101 -9.11 -5.08 -14.66
C TRP A 101 -8.55 -3.99 -15.59
N MET A 102 -8.69 -2.70 -15.20
CA MET A 102 -8.18 -1.56 -15.96
C MET A 102 -6.64 -1.55 -16.07
N TRP A 103 -5.95 -2.05 -15.04
CA TRP A 103 -4.49 -1.97 -14.95
C TRP A 103 -3.77 -3.20 -15.48
N ALA A 104 -4.49 -4.29 -15.81
CA ALA A 104 -3.87 -5.54 -16.25
C ALA A 104 -2.90 -5.34 -17.43
N GLY A 105 -3.29 -4.55 -18.44
CA GLY A 105 -2.45 -4.24 -19.58
C GLY A 105 -1.23 -3.37 -19.26
N PHE A 106 -1.31 -2.53 -18.23
CA PHE A 106 -0.21 -1.66 -17.77
C PHE A 106 0.77 -2.43 -16.87
N VAL A 107 0.25 -3.21 -15.93
CA VAL A 107 1.06 -4.03 -15.02
C VAL A 107 1.77 -5.16 -15.78
N ALA A 108 1.23 -5.61 -16.91
CA ALA A 108 1.90 -6.56 -17.82
C ALA A 108 3.25 -6.04 -18.33
N HIS A 109 3.53 -4.74 -18.30
CA HIS A 109 4.87 -4.21 -18.59
C HIS A 109 5.90 -4.58 -17.49
N PHE A 110 5.46 -4.85 -16.28
CA PHE A 110 6.33 -5.34 -15.20
C PHE A 110 6.52 -6.86 -15.25
N ASP A 111 5.47 -7.59 -15.68
CA ASP A 111 5.51 -9.04 -15.89
C ASP A 111 4.45 -9.47 -16.92
N SER A 112 4.87 -9.84 -18.12
CA SER A 112 3.97 -10.25 -19.23
C SER A 112 3.43 -11.68 -19.11
N GLU A 113 3.94 -12.47 -18.17
CA GLU A 113 3.61 -13.90 -18.02
C GLU A 113 2.79 -14.20 -16.76
N GLY A 114 2.39 -13.13 -16.02
CA GLY A 114 1.64 -13.26 -14.78
C GLY A 114 0.23 -13.85 -14.98
N ARG A 115 -0.26 -14.58 -13.97
CA ARG A 115 -1.65 -15.03 -13.92
C ARG A 115 -2.52 -13.95 -13.27
N TYR A 116 -3.05 -13.06 -14.11
CA TYR A 116 -3.81 -11.89 -13.67
C TYR A 116 -5.28 -12.21 -13.44
N CYS A 117 -5.77 -11.86 -12.25
CA CYS A 117 -7.17 -11.90 -11.84
C CYS A 117 -7.70 -10.46 -11.85
N GLY A 118 -8.37 -10.06 -12.93
CA GLY A 118 -8.94 -8.72 -13.08
C GLY A 118 -10.10 -8.48 -12.11
N VAL A 119 -9.92 -7.56 -11.20
CA VAL A 119 -10.90 -7.20 -10.17
C VAL A 119 -11.89 -6.18 -10.77
N PRO A 120 -13.22 -6.44 -10.70
CA PRO A 120 -14.23 -5.50 -11.17
C PRO A 120 -14.37 -4.30 -10.24
N ASP A 121 -14.95 -3.21 -10.73
CA ASP A 121 -15.04 -1.92 -10.02
C ASP A 121 -15.70 -2.00 -8.63
N GLU A 122 -16.60 -2.96 -8.43
CA GLU A 122 -17.28 -3.20 -7.15
C GLU A 122 -16.38 -3.86 -6.09
N GLY A 123 -15.19 -4.30 -6.48
CA GLY A 123 -14.27 -5.03 -5.61
C GLY A 123 -14.34 -6.55 -5.79
N HIS A 124 -13.62 -7.27 -4.93
CA HIS A 124 -13.47 -8.71 -5.03
C HIS A 124 -13.19 -9.34 -3.66
N ARG A 125 -13.43 -10.65 -3.55
CA ARG A 125 -13.08 -11.44 -2.36
C ARG A 125 -11.97 -12.41 -2.69
N ILE A 126 -10.91 -12.38 -1.89
CA ILE A 126 -9.82 -13.34 -1.96
C ILE A 126 -9.97 -14.29 -0.78
N MET A 127 -10.02 -15.58 -1.06
CA MET A 127 -9.99 -16.61 0.00
C MET A 127 -8.54 -16.98 0.27
N LEU A 128 -8.06 -16.73 1.48
CA LEU A 128 -6.76 -17.15 1.99
C LEU A 128 -6.98 -18.30 2.98
N ALA A 129 -6.77 -19.51 2.54
CA ALA A 129 -7.23 -20.72 3.23
C ALA A 129 -8.74 -20.61 3.57
N ASN A 130 -9.08 -20.50 4.84
CA ASN A 130 -10.47 -20.38 5.30
C ASN A 130 -10.87 -18.94 5.70
N ARG A 131 -10.06 -17.94 5.38
CA ARG A 131 -10.27 -16.52 5.71
C ARG A 131 -10.62 -15.70 4.47
N GLU A 132 -11.64 -14.87 4.58
CA GLU A 132 -12.05 -13.97 3.52
C GLU A 132 -11.33 -12.63 3.65
N MET A 133 -10.63 -12.21 2.59
CA MET A 133 -10.08 -10.87 2.41
C MET A 133 -10.94 -10.11 1.40
N ARG A 134 -11.25 -8.85 1.65
CA ARG A 134 -12.12 -8.05 0.79
C ARG A 134 -11.34 -6.92 0.12
N MET A 135 -11.19 -6.98 -1.19
CA MET A 135 -10.76 -5.84 -1.98
C MET A 135 -11.92 -4.86 -2.10
N LEU A 136 -11.74 -3.68 -1.56
CA LEU A 136 -12.75 -2.62 -1.51
C LEU A 136 -12.38 -1.50 -2.49
N PRO A 137 -13.33 -0.94 -3.26
CA PRO A 137 -13.03 0.13 -4.20
C PRO A 137 -12.49 1.37 -3.49
N ALA A 138 -11.41 1.93 -4.05
CA ALA A 138 -10.80 3.18 -3.64
C ALA A 138 -10.51 4.05 -4.88
N HIS A 139 -11.42 3.98 -5.87
CA HIS A 139 -11.27 4.65 -7.16
C HIS A 139 -11.04 6.14 -7.00
N TYR A 140 -10.09 6.67 -7.78
CA TYR A 140 -9.67 8.08 -7.73
C TYR A 140 -9.04 8.53 -6.40
N LEU A 141 -8.48 7.56 -5.64
CA LEU A 141 -7.72 7.82 -4.43
C LEU A 141 -6.36 7.05 -4.43
N HIS A 142 -5.30 7.43 -5.29
CA HIS A 142 -5.36 8.61 -6.17
C HIS A 142 -5.70 8.29 -7.63
N SER A 143 -5.59 7.05 -8.09
CA SER A 143 -5.83 6.64 -9.49
C SER A 143 -7.18 5.97 -9.67
N PRO A 144 -7.77 5.96 -10.88
CA PRO A 144 -8.92 5.12 -11.17
C PRO A 144 -8.49 3.64 -11.02
N GLY A 145 -9.35 2.79 -10.50
CA GLY A 145 -9.04 1.37 -10.29
C GLY A 145 -8.17 1.07 -9.06
N ASN A 146 -8.03 2.00 -8.11
CA ASN A 146 -7.40 1.72 -6.82
C ASN A 146 -8.30 0.87 -5.94
N TYR A 147 -7.66 0.02 -5.11
CA TYR A 147 -8.33 -0.80 -4.11
C TYR A 147 -7.63 -0.73 -2.76
N SER A 148 -8.44 -0.74 -1.71
CA SER A 148 -8.02 -1.08 -0.36
C SER A 148 -8.26 -2.58 -0.13
N LEU A 149 -7.60 -3.19 0.87
CA LEU A 149 -7.88 -4.56 1.30
C LEU A 149 -8.32 -4.56 2.77
N TYR A 150 -9.49 -5.11 3.03
CA TYR A 150 -10.02 -5.25 4.38
C TYR A 150 -10.02 -6.72 4.81
N ASP A 151 -9.47 -6.96 5.98
CA ASP A 151 -9.52 -8.24 6.68
C ASP A 151 -10.53 -8.15 7.84
N PRO A 152 -11.71 -8.76 7.71
CA PRO A 152 -12.74 -8.69 8.75
C PRO A 152 -12.35 -9.40 10.05
N ALA A 153 -11.49 -10.42 9.97
CA ALA A 153 -11.06 -11.18 11.15
C ALA A 153 -10.02 -10.42 11.96
N ALA A 154 -9.04 -9.82 11.29
CA ALA A 154 -8.01 -8.97 11.93
C ALA A 154 -8.51 -7.55 12.21
N ARG A 155 -9.58 -7.10 11.52
CA ARG A 155 -10.05 -5.70 11.52
C ARG A 155 -8.98 -4.72 11.07
N VAL A 156 -8.14 -5.15 10.15
CA VAL A 156 -7.08 -4.36 9.53
C VAL A 156 -7.51 -3.97 8.13
N LEU A 157 -7.33 -2.69 7.80
CA LEU A 157 -7.54 -2.14 6.47
C LEU A 157 -6.20 -1.70 5.89
N PHE A 158 -5.71 -2.38 4.86
CA PHE A 158 -4.69 -1.82 3.98
C PHE A 158 -5.35 -0.78 3.09
N SER A 159 -4.83 0.44 3.08
CA SER A 159 -5.50 1.57 2.44
C SER A 159 -4.80 2.06 1.15
N GLY A 160 -3.72 1.40 0.73
CA GLY A 160 -2.90 1.93 -0.37
C GLY A 160 -2.32 3.29 0.00
N ASP A 161 -2.43 4.23 -0.91
CA ASP A 161 -1.92 5.59 -0.71
C ASP A 161 -2.81 6.49 0.16
N ILE A 162 -3.97 6.01 0.56
CA ILE A 162 -4.82 6.75 1.50
C ILE A 162 -4.19 6.63 2.89
N GLY A 163 -3.75 7.75 3.43
CA GLY A 163 -2.95 7.81 4.65
C GLY A 163 -1.44 7.92 4.41
N ALA A 164 -1.02 8.00 3.14
CA ALA A 164 0.38 8.13 2.78
C ALA A 164 1.03 9.35 3.45
N ALA A 165 2.18 9.12 4.09
CA ALA A 165 3.00 10.16 4.71
C ALA A 165 4.43 10.10 4.15
N ILE A 166 4.91 11.22 3.65
CA ILE A 166 6.28 11.35 3.15
C ILE A 166 7.17 11.82 4.30
N LEU A 167 7.78 10.85 4.98
CA LEU A 167 8.63 11.11 6.12
C LEU A 167 10.00 11.67 5.69
N PRO A 168 10.56 12.65 6.42
CA PRO A 168 11.91 13.17 6.16
C PRO A 168 12.97 12.10 6.48
N ASN A 169 14.14 12.25 5.86
CA ASN A 169 15.22 11.23 5.91
C ASN A 169 15.68 10.92 7.34
N ASP A 170 15.71 11.90 8.24
CA ASP A 170 16.10 11.74 9.63
C ASP A 170 15.08 10.94 10.48
N ARG A 171 13.86 10.78 9.99
CA ARG A 171 12.81 9.96 10.59
C ARG A 171 12.61 8.60 9.91
N ARG A 172 13.30 8.37 8.79
CA ARG A 172 13.22 7.10 8.09
C ARG A 172 14.03 6.03 8.83
N GLY A 173 13.46 4.86 8.98
CA GLY A 173 14.20 3.69 9.49
C GLY A 173 14.50 3.66 10.98
N SER A 174 14.21 4.70 11.76
CA SER A 174 14.62 4.81 13.16
C SER A 174 13.50 4.61 14.19
N GLY A 175 12.24 4.53 13.75
CA GLY A 175 11.10 4.61 14.65
C GLY A 175 10.17 3.41 14.67
N SER A 176 9.05 3.63 15.31
CA SER A 176 7.88 2.76 15.32
C SER A 176 7.29 2.60 13.91
N PHE A 177 6.58 1.49 13.67
CA PHE A 177 5.69 1.35 12.51
C PHE A 177 4.34 2.03 12.73
N PHE A 178 4.06 2.51 13.95
CA PHE A 178 2.78 3.07 14.32
C PHE A 178 2.89 4.57 14.55
N VAL A 179 1.80 5.27 14.27
CA VAL A 179 1.65 6.68 14.62
C VAL A 179 1.67 6.81 16.16
N GLU A 180 2.54 7.66 16.68
CA GLU A 180 2.67 7.95 18.10
C GLU A 180 2.16 9.37 18.43
N ASP A 181 2.29 10.29 17.48
CA ASP A 181 1.78 11.65 17.53
C ASP A 181 1.06 11.96 16.20
N PHE A 182 -0.26 11.89 16.24
CA PHE A 182 -1.10 12.08 15.08
C PHE A 182 -0.96 13.49 14.47
N ASP A 183 -0.92 14.52 15.30
CA ASP A 183 -0.90 15.90 14.82
C ASP A 183 0.41 16.24 14.11
N SER A 184 1.53 15.74 14.63
CA SER A 184 2.81 15.79 13.95
C SER A 184 2.77 14.98 12.64
N HIS A 185 2.17 13.79 12.63
CA HIS A 185 2.11 12.92 11.46
C HIS A 185 1.30 13.53 10.32
N VAL A 186 0.23 14.27 10.62
CA VAL A 186 -0.58 15.01 9.63
C VAL A 186 0.27 15.95 8.78
N THR A 187 1.33 16.53 9.32
CA THR A 187 2.20 17.44 8.56
C THR A 187 2.88 16.76 7.38
N TYR A 188 3.16 15.45 7.48
CA TYR A 188 3.78 14.64 6.43
C TYR A 188 2.78 14.06 5.43
N MET A 189 1.48 14.02 5.79
CA MET A 189 0.41 13.51 4.93
C MET A 189 -0.23 14.60 4.08
N ARG A 190 -0.36 15.81 4.61
CA ARG A 190 -1.21 16.89 4.08
C ARG A 190 -0.90 17.21 2.62
N ALA A 191 0.36 17.51 2.31
CA ALA A 191 0.75 17.93 0.96
C ALA A 191 0.50 16.85 -0.09
N PHE A 192 0.68 15.58 0.28
CA PHE A 192 0.38 14.46 -0.59
C PHE A 192 -1.12 14.40 -0.90
N HIS A 193 -1.98 14.34 0.12
CA HIS A 193 -3.43 14.20 -0.07
C HIS A 193 -4.06 15.40 -0.80
N GLU A 194 -3.62 16.62 -0.47
CA GLU A 194 -4.09 17.81 -1.15
C GLU A 194 -3.77 17.82 -2.64
N ARG A 195 -2.64 17.24 -3.04
CA ARG A 195 -2.14 17.28 -4.42
C ARG A 195 -2.54 16.06 -5.24
N TRP A 196 -2.46 14.86 -4.64
CA TRP A 196 -2.61 13.60 -5.38
C TRP A 196 -4.02 13.05 -5.38
N MET A 197 -4.87 13.42 -4.41
CA MET A 197 -6.26 12.98 -4.39
C MET A 197 -7.11 13.91 -5.27
N PRO A 198 -7.65 13.42 -6.41
CA PRO A 198 -8.30 14.31 -7.39
C PRO A 198 -9.77 14.57 -7.10
N SER A 199 -10.41 13.84 -6.17
CA SER A 199 -11.87 13.87 -6.02
C SER A 199 -12.33 13.88 -4.57
N ALA A 200 -13.00 14.96 -4.17
CA ALA A 200 -13.66 15.04 -2.86
C ALA A 200 -14.82 14.04 -2.75
N ALA A 201 -15.55 13.79 -3.85
CA ALA A 201 -16.65 12.82 -3.85
C ALA A 201 -16.12 11.38 -3.62
N ALA A 202 -15.00 11.01 -4.25
CA ALA A 202 -14.36 9.71 -4.02
C ALA A 202 -13.86 9.57 -2.58
N ARG A 203 -13.22 10.62 -2.03
CA ARG A 203 -12.81 10.68 -0.63
C ARG A 203 -13.98 10.44 0.33
N ASP A 204 -15.09 11.17 0.12
CA ASP A 204 -16.27 11.09 0.99
C ASP A 204 -16.95 9.71 0.90
N ALA A 205 -17.03 9.14 -0.31
CA ALA A 205 -17.55 7.80 -0.51
C ALA A 205 -16.69 6.73 0.20
N TRP A 206 -15.35 6.80 0.06
CA TRP A 206 -14.44 5.88 0.73
C TRP A 206 -14.52 6.02 2.25
N VAL A 207 -14.50 7.25 2.80
CA VAL A 207 -14.65 7.48 4.24
C VAL A 207 -15.97 6.93 4.76
N SER A 208 -17.07 7.13 4.03
CA SER A 208 -18.39 6.59 4.40
C SER A 208 -18.39 5.07 4.44
N MET A 209 -17.81 4.44 3.42
CA MET A 209 -17.69 2.98 3.34
C MET A 209 -16.86 2.43 4.50
N VAL A 210 -15.66 2.98 4.74
CA VAL A 210 -14.78 2.51 5.82
C VAL A 210 -15.38 2.73 7.20
N SER A 211 -16.08 3.86 7.41
CA SER A 211 -16.78 4.15 8.67
C SER A 211 -17.90 3.14 8.99
N SER A 212 -18.39 2.40 8.00
CA SER A 212 -19.37 1.32 8.20
C SER A 212 -18.75 -0.01 8.63
N LEU A 213 -17.42 -0.12 8.55
CA LEU A 213 -16.67 -1.32 8.91
C LEU A 213 -16.14 -1.23 10.34
N LYS A 214 -15.79 -2.38 10.90
CA LYS A 214 -15.05 -2.45 12.17
C LYS A 214 -13.56 -2.48 11.87
N VAL A 215 -12.91 -1.31 11.89
CA VAL A 215 -11.49 -1.15 11.60
C VAL A 215 -10.75 -0.74 12.86
N ASP A 216 -9.80 -1.56 13.31
CA ASP A 216 -8.93 -1.27 14.46
C ASP A 216 -7.58 -0.70 14.02
N MET A 217 -7.16 -0.99 12.77
CA MET A 217 -5.93 -0.46 12.19
C MET A 217 -6.13 -0.08 10.72
N ILE A 218 -5.52 1.04 10.32
CA ILE A 218 -5.35 1.43 8.91
C ILE A 218 -3.86 1.39 8.59
N ALA A 219 -3.50 0.59 7.60
CA ALA A 219 -2.14 0.28 7.19
C ALA A 219 -1.86 0.84 5.79
N PRO A 220 -1.31 2.06 5.66
CA PRO A 220 -1.03 2.68 4.38
C PRO A 220 0.26 2.15 3.76
N GLN A 221 0.40 2.32 2.46
CA GLN A 221 1.62 1.95 1.73
C GLN A 221 2.82 2.84 2.11
N HIS A 222 2.61 4.11 2.41
CA HIS A 222 3.66 5.04 2.83
C HIS A 222 3.39 5.58 4.22
N GLY A 223 4.47 5.72 5.03
CA GLY A 223 4.39 6.29 6.35
C GLY A 223 4.04 5.28 7.44
N LEU A 224 3.27 5.69 8.44
CA LEU A 224 3.01 4.92 9.65
C LEU A 224 1.58 4.39 9.72
N ILE A 225 1.41 3.29 10.45
CA ILE A 225 0.13 2.59 10.64
C ILE A 225 -0.67 3.31 11.74
N PHE A 226 -1.94 3.58 11.47
CA PHE A 226 -2.90 4.14 12.43
C PHE A 226 -3.55 3.00 13.22
N ARG A 227 -3.70 3.18 14.54
CA ARG A 227 -4.37 2.20 15.41
C ARG A 227 -5.16 2.88 16.52
N GLY A 228 -6.15 2.17 17.06
CA GLY A 228 -6.99 2.69 18.16
C GLY A 228 -7.70 3.98 17.74
N ASP A 229 -7.64 5.00 18.59
CA ASP A 229 -8.31 6.28 18.35
C ASP A 229 -7.81 7.02 17.10
N ASP A 230 -6.56 6.77 16.68
CA ASP A 230 -5.98 7.43 15.51
C ASP A 230 -6.65 6.98 14.20
N VAL A 231 -7.33 5.83 14.18
CA VAL A 231 -8.16 5.41 13.03
C VAL A 231 -9.29 6.42 12.80
N GLN A 232 -10.04 6.76 13.86
CA GLN A 232 -11.14 7.73 13.75
C GLN A 232 -10.63 9.15 13.52
N ARG A 233 -9.50 9.53 14.16
CA ARG A 233 -8.85 10.83 13.92
C ARG A 233 -8.44 10.98 12.46
N PHE A 234 -7.87 9.91 11.86
CA PHE A 234 -7.50 9.89 10.44
C PHE A 234 -8.72 10.05 9.53
N LEU A 235 -9.79 9.29 9.74
CA LEU A 235 -11.01 9.39 8.92
C LEU A 235 -11.61 10.80 8.98
N ASN A 236 -11.67 11.40 10.17
CA ASN A 236 -12.16 12.77 10.35
C ASN A 236 -11.26 13.79 9.65
N TRP A 237 -9.95 13.65 9.81
CA TRP A 237 -8.97 14.51 9.15
C TRP A 237 -9.08 14.38 7.62
N PHE A 238 -9.08 13.15 7.09
CA PHE A 238 -9.11 12.93 5.65
C PHE A 238 -10.39 13.52 5.02
N LYS A 239 -11.53 13.36 5.68
CA LYS A 239 -12.80 13.99 5.27
C LYS A 239 -12.70 15.52 5.16
N SER A 240 -11.86 16.15 5.98
CA SER A 240 -11.69 17.60 6.02
C SER A 240 -10.63 18.15 5.04
N VAL A 241 -9.82 17.28 4.42
CA VAL A 241 -8.72 17.72 3.54
C VAL A 241 -9.28 18.36 2.27
N ASP A 242 -8.75 19.52 1.93
CA ASP A 242 -9.03 20.17 0.64
C ASP A 242 -8.19 19.50 -0.46
N VAL A 243 -8.82 18.57 -1.19
CA VAL A 243 -8.18 17.76 -2.23
C VAL A 243 -8.19 18.48 -3.59
N ALA A 244 -7.53 17.91 -4.61
CA ALA A 244 -7.48 18.41 -5.98
C ALA A 244 -6.81 19.79 -6.12
N LYS A 245 -5.96 20.20 -5.20
CA LYS A 245 -5.25 21.51 -5.27
C LYS A 245 -4.40 21.72 -6.53
N GLY A 246 -4.07 20.62 -7.24
CA GLY A 246 -3.42 20.72 -8.54
C GLY A 246 -4.20 21.51 -9.60
N LEU A 247 -5.52 21.58 -9.48
CA LEU A 247 -6.37 22.30 -10.43
C LEU A 247 -6.10 23.83 -10.42
N SER A 248 -5.69 24.39 -9.29
CA SER A 248 -5.38 25.82 -9.17
C SER A 248 -4.17 26.25 -10.00
N SER A 249 -3.32 25.31 -10.43
CA SER A 249 -2.13 25.64 -11.24
C SER A 249 -2.37 25.72 -12.75
N PHE A 250 -3.57 25.42 -13.25
CA PHE A 250 -3.87 25.47 -14.70
C PHE A 250 -3.80 26.88 -15.29
N SER A 251 -3.93 27.92 -14.49
CA SER A 251 -3.85 29.33 -14.92
C SER A 251 -2.45 29.94 -14.75
N GLN A 252 -1.47 29.20 -14.28
CA GLN A 252 -0.14 29.71 -13.96
C GLN A 252 0.93 29.03 -14.79
N ALA A 253 1.74 29.81 -15.50
CA ALA A 253 2.97 29.32 -16.12
C ALA A 253 4.07 29.23 -15.05
N GLY A 254 4.67 28.05 -14.86
CA GLY A 254 5.77 27.80 -13.93
C GLY A 254 7.08 27.55 -14.67
N SER A 255 8.19 27.68 -13.96
CA SER A 255 9.52 27.26 -14.44
C SER A 255 9.77 25.80 -14.10
N ALA A 256 10.34 25.05 -15.03
CA ALA A 256 10.76 23.66 -14.77
C ALA A 256 11.84 23.60 -13.68
N LYS A 257 11.71 22.66 -12.76
CA LYS A 257 12.77 22.32 -11.79
C LYS A 257 13.49 21.07 -12.29
N VAL A 258 14.81 21.16 -12.40
CA VAL A 258 15.64 19.99 -12.75
C VAL A 258 15.98 19.26 -11.45
N PHE A 259 15.59 17.99 -11.39
CA PHE A 259 16.02 17.08 -10.33
C PHE A 259 17.12 16.18 -10.91
N GLN A 260 18.32 16.26 -10.37
CA GLN A 260 19.35 15.27 -10.66
C GLN A 260 19.21 14.14 -9.64
N ALA A 261 18.97 12.91 -10.11
CA ALA A 261 19.24 11.75 -9.29
C ALA A 261 20.74 11.77 -9.00
N SER A 262 21.12 11.88 -7.73
CA SER A 262 22.52 11.86 -7.34
C SER A 262 23.11 10.50 -7.74
N GLY A 263 23.73 10.45 -8.91
CA GLY A 263 24.53 9.32 -9.34
C GLY A 263 25.73 9.19 -8.39
N ARG A 264 25.85 8.07 -7.71
CA ARG A 264 27.15 7.69 -7.15
C ARG A 264 28.10 7.49 -8.33
N ARG A 265 29.20 8.26 -8.35
CA ARG A 265 30.40 7.90 -9.09
C ARG A 265 31.09 6.73 -8.42
#